data_afe6a188122c3d0b349ec335a7434023
#
_entry.id   afe6a188122c3d0b349ec335a7434023
#
_cell.length_a   1.000
_cell.length_b   1.000
_cell.length_c   1.000
_cell.angle_alpha   90.00
_cell.angle_beta   90.00
_cell.angle_gamma   90.00
#
_symmetry.space_group_name_H-M   'P 1'
#
loop_
_entity.id
_entity.type
_entity.pdbx_description
1 polymer ?
#
loop_
_entity_poly.entity_id
_entity_poly.type
_entity_poly.pdbx_seq_one_letter_code
_entity_poly.pdbx_strand_id
1 'polypeptide(L)'
;YVINLFTISEPHANDNIIHPDLFKKQIQEITELGNKEILEATQLSNGLMDLSLNSMMKSDSQVNQEIANGIVELRQVADQLNPVTSGIDFSQGAAGTIKGKKLFGIIPLPTKAANEIQKYFLKYETGQESINRILTSLENGKNKLTENNNALLMEKNKSWNIMLALRNNIYYAQTVVSKIHEKVEQAKRENKINQAIEKIVTEDILFPLEQKIMDMETQLAISVNGYISYDLIIKVNNELINGVNRSQTSTLSALKN
;
A
#
# COMPACT_ATOMS: atom_id res chain seq x y z
N TYR A 1 17.72 -21.42 27.85
CA TYR A 1 17.87 -22.90 27.66
C TYR A 1 19.25 -23.26 27.11
N VAL A 2 19.77 -22.58 26.08
CA VAL A 2 21.15 -22.79 25.55
C VAL A 2 22.23 -22.53 26.64
N ILE A 3 21.93 -21.65 27.60
CA ILE A 3 22.83 -21.32 28.72
C ILE A 3 23.08 -22.56 29.62
N ASN A 4 22.15 -23.48 29.69
CA ASN A 4 22.31 -24.72 30.48
C ASN A 4 23.24 -25.76 29.82
N LEU A 5 23.55 -25.62 28.51
CA LEU A 5 24.57 -26.46 27.85
C LEU A 5 25.98 -26.27 28.47
N PHE A 6 26.24 -25.12 29.07
CA PHE A 6 27.52 -24.76 29.68
C PHE A 6 27.49 -24.73 31.22
N THR A 7 26.33 -24.98 31.83
CA THR A 7 26.20 -25.15 33.30
C THR A 7 26.38 -26.63 33.71
N ILE A 8 27.26 -27.36 33.06
CA ILE A 8 27.77 -28.60 33.62
C ILE A 8 28.86 -28.18 34.62
N SER A 9 28.42 -27.74 35.78
CA SER A 9 29.29 -27.46 36.91
C SER A 9 29.28 -28.68 37.82
N GLU A 10 30.45 -29.12 38.08
CA GLU A 10 30.95 -30.10 39.08
C GLU A 10 30.78 -31.57 38.76
N PRO A 11 31.87 -32.34 38.94
CA PRO A 11 31.93 -33.71 38.53
C PRO A 11 31.30 -34.61 39.60
N HIS A 12 30.02 -34.87 39.48
CA HIS A 12 29.51 -36.15 39.92
C HIS A 12 29.69 -37.13 38.76
N ALA A 13 30.55 -38.05 38.97
CA ALA A 13 31.26 -38.91 38.02
C ALA A 13 30.38 -39.87 37.19
N ASN A 14 29.15 -39.58 36.79
CA ASN A 14 28.38 -40.50 35.95
C ASN A 14 27.33 -39.90 34.99
N ASP A 15 27.15 -38.58 34.88
CA ASP A 15 26.05 -38.04 34.05
C ASP A 15 26.47 -37.05 32.95
N ASN A 16 27.69 -37.13 32.44
CA ASN A 16 28.17 -36.24 31.35
C ASN A 16 27.84 -36.77 29.94
N ILE A 17 26.71 -37.39 29.74
CA ILE A 17 26.21 -37.68 28.40
C ILE A 17 25.25 -36.56 28.02
N ILE A 18 25.76 -35.53 27.29
CA ILE A 18 24.90 -34.65 26.50
C ILE A 18 24.07 -35.56 25.60
N HIS A 19 22.78 -35.68 25.86
CA HIS A 19 21.89 -36.48 25.05
C HIS A 19 21.91 -35.91 23.63
N PRO A 20 22.43 -36.62 22.61
CA PRO A 20 22.59 -36.08 21.24
C PRO A 20 21.28 -35.56 20.65
N ASP A 21 20.16 -36.17 21.05
CA ASP A 21 18.83 -35.79 20.56
C ASP A 21 18.33 -34.49 21.20
N LEU A 22 18.66 -34.21 22.45
CA LEU A 22 18.33 -32.93 23.10
C LEU A 22 19.14 -31.78 22.48
N PHE A 23 20.39 -32.04 22.17
CA PHE A 23 21.28 -31.08 21.52
C PHE A 23 20.80 -30.76 20.10
N LYS A 24 20.46 -31.77 19.29
CA LYS A 24 19.89 -31.61 17.97
C LYS A 24 18.59 -30.83 18.00
N LYS A 25 17.70 -31.13 18.95
CA LYS A 25 16.44 -30.40 19.09
C LYS A 25 16.67 -28.90 19.40
N GLN A 26 17.61 -28.60 20.29
CA GLN A 26 17.94 -27.21 20.62
C GLN A 26 18.57 -26.46 19.47
N ILE A 27 19.44 -27.10 18.66
CA ILE A 27 19.96 -26.49 17.42
C ILE A 27 18.83 -26.24 16.45
N GLN A 28 17.91 -27.17 16.29
CA GLN A 28 16.76 -27.00 15.40
C GLN A 28 15.88 -25.83 15.85
N GLU A 29 15.57 -25.70 17.13
CA GLU A 29 14.80 -24.57 17.68
C GLU A 29 15.49 -23.21 17.39
N ILE A 30 16.82 -23.17 17.44
CA ILE A 30 17.62 -21.98 17.14
C ILE A 30 17.58 -21.66 15.64
N THR A 31 17.70 -22.66 14.77
CA THR A 31 17.68 -22.45 13.31
C THR A 31 16.29 -22.11 12.78
N GLU A 32 15.23 -22.46 13.53
CA GLU A 32 13.86 -22.09 13.21
C GLU A 32 13.46 -20.69 13.73
N LEU A 33 14.31 -20.06 14.55
CA LEU A 33 14.04 -18.73 15.09
C LEU A 33 13.81 -17.70 13.97
N GLY A 34 12.68 -17.01 14.03
CA GLY A 34 12.31 -15.98 13.07
C GLY A 34 11.79 -16.49 11.71
N ASN A 35 11.74 -17.80 11.46
CA ASN A 35 11.24 -18.35 10.20
C ASN A 35 9.82 -17.91 9.89
N LYS A 36 8.95 -17.91 10.90
CA LYS A 36 7.57 -17.46 10.76
C LYS A 36 7.51 -15.99 10.35
N GLU A 37 8.25 -15.15 11.04
CA GLU A 37 8.28 -13.71 10.79
C GLU A 37 8.89 -13.39 9.42
N ILE A 38 9.95 -14.09 9.02
CA ILE A 38 10.53 -13.98 7.68
C ILE A 38 9.50 -14.36 6.61
N LEU A 39 8.80 -15.48 6.80
CA LEU A 39 7.77 -15.92 5.85
C LEU A 39 6.62 -14.91 5.73
N GLU A 40 6.08 -14.46 6.86
CA GLU A 40 5.00 -13.47 6.89
C GLU A 40 5.44 -12.13 6.29
N ALA A 41 6.66 -11.67 6.58
CA ALA A 41 7.23 -10.46 6.01
C ALA A 41 7.42 -10.57 4.49
N THR A 42 7.89 -11.73 4.02
CA THR A 42 8.06 -12.01 2.58
C THR A 42 6.70 -12.01 1.87
N GLN A 43 5.67 -12.61 2.45
CA GLN A 43 4.32 -12.61 1.89
C GLN A 43 3.75 -11.19 1.77
N LEU A 44 3.93 -10.35 2.81
CA LEU A 44 3.50 -8.94 2.75
C LEU A 44 4.28 -8.15 1.71
N SER A 45 5.60 -8.35 1.61
CA SER A 45 6.43 -7.67 0.62
C SER A 45 6.06 -8.07 -0.82
N ASN A 46 5.78 -9.35 -1.06
CA ASN A 46 5.31 -9.83 -2.35
C ASN A 46 3.91 -9.27 -2.67
N GLY A 47 2.98 -9.28 -1.71
CA GLY A 47 1.67 -8.67 -1.87
C GLY A 47 1.74 -7.18 -2.19
N LEU A 48 2.61 -6.43 -1.51
CA LEU A 48 2.85 -5.02 -1.79
C LEU A 48 3.48 -4.80 -3.17
N MET A 49 4.43 -5.67 -3.58
CA MET A 49 5.03 -5.62 -4.91
C MET A 49 3.98 -5.91 -5.99
N ASP A 50 3.13 -6.91 -5.80
CA ASP A 50 2.03 -7.23 -6.70
C ASP A 50 1.02 -6.08 -6.77
N LEU A 51 0.66 -5.47 -5.64
CA LEU A 51 -0.18 -4.26 -5.61
C LEU A 51 0.50 -3.09 -6.32
N SER A 52 1.79 -2.87 -6.09
CA SER A 52 2.56 -1.80 -6.73
C SER A 52 2.73 -2.04 -8.23
N LEU A 53 3.03 -3.26 -8.66
CA LEU A 53 3.12 -3.65 -10.07
C LEU A 53 1.75 -3.64 -10.75
N ASN A 54 0.70 -4.12 -10.08
CA ASN A 54 -0.65 -4.09 -10.59
C ASN A 54 -1.21 -2.66 -10.61
N SER A 55 -0.87 -1.81 -9.63
CA SER A 55 -1.21 -0.38 -9.64
C SER A 55 -0.47 0.36 -10.74
N MET A 56 0.75 -0.07 -11.09
CA MET A 56 1.48 0.47 -12.24
C MET A 56 1.08 -0.17 -13.57
N MET A 57 0.63 -1.44 -13.59
CA MET A 57 0.47 -2.19 -14.83
C MET A 57 -0.95 -2.68 -15.18
N LYS A 58 -1.91 -2.92 -14.28
CA LYS A 58 -3.17 -3.57 -14.73
C LYS A 58 -4.51 -3.31 -13.99
N SER A 59 -4.59 -2.92 -12.76
CA SER A 59 -5.89 -2.86 -12.06
C SER A 59 -6.13 -1.54 -11.33
N ASP A 60 -5.20 -1.07 -10.55
CA ASP A 60 -5.27 0.25 -9.92
C ASP A 60 -4.80 1.37 -10.86
N SER A 61 -3.93 1.09 -11.83
CA SER A 61 -3.67 2.01 -12.93
C SER A 61 -4.94 2.22 -13.77
N GLN A 62 -5.78 1.18 -13.91
CA GLN A 62 -7.05 1.32 -14.60
C GLN A 62 -8.01 2.20 -13.79
N VAL A 63 -8.18 1.99 -12.49
CA VAL A 63 -8.99 2.86 -11.62
C VAL A 63 -8.42 4.27 -11.57
N ASN A 64 -7.11 4.42 -11.39
CA ASN A 64 -6.44 5.71 -11.39
C ASN A 64 -6.54 6.41 -12.72
N GLN A 65 -6.42 5.68 -13.83
CA GLN A 65 -6.56 6.20 -15.19
C GLN A 65 -8.02 6.52 -15.53
N GLU A 66 -8.96 5.69 -15.11
CA GLU A 66 -10.40 5.97 -15.24
C GLU A 66 -10.80 7.23 -14.47
N ILE A 67 -10.29 7.42 -13.25
CA ILE A 67 -10.50 8.63 -12.46
C ILE A 67 -9.87 9.84 -13.16
N ALA A 68 -8.61 9.76 -13.58
CA ALA A 68 -7.92 10.85 -14.25
C ALA A 68 -8.63 11.23 -15.56
N ASN A 69 -8.99 10.25 -16.38
CA ASN A 69 -9.74 10.46 -17.62
C ASN A 69 -11.13 11.04 -17.34
N GLY A 70 -11.83 10.53 -16.33
CA GLY A 70 -13.14 11.02 -15.93
C GLY A 70 -13.10 12.48 -15.47
N ILE A 71 -12.06 12.90 -14.75
CA ILE A 71 -11.85 14.31 -14.35
C ILE A 71 -11.68 15.21 -15.60
N VAL A 72 -10.87 14.76 -16.56
CA VAL A 72 -10.64 15.51 -17.81
C VAL A 72 -11.92 15.59 -18.64
N GLU A 73 -12.62 14.46 -18.80
CA GLU A 73 -13.88 14.38 -19.55
C GLU A 73 -14.97 15.24 -18.90
N LEU A 74 -15.07 15.19 -17.56
CA LEU A 74 -16.02 16.03 -16.81
C LEU A 74 -15.80 17.52 -17.10
N ARG A 75 -14.54 17.95 -17.10
CA ARG A 75 -14.18 19.33 -17.42
C ARG A 75 -14.54 19.69 -18.87
N GLN A 76 -14.20 18.83 -19.83
CA GLN A 76 -14.51 19.06 -21.23
C GLN A 76 -16.02 19.20 -21.50
N VAL A 77 -16.83 18.29 -20.91
CA VAL A 77 -18.29 18.35 -21.05
C VAL A 77 -18.83 19.59 -20.37
N ALA A 78 -18.34 19.96 -19.17
CA ALA A 78 -18.75 21.19 -18.50
C ALA A 78 -18.42 22.45 -19.31
N ASP A 79 -17.22 22.54 -19.88
CA ASP A 79 -16.79 23.65 -20.74
C ASP A 79 -17.66 23.75 -22.01
N GLN A 80 -18.06 22.62 -22.60
CA GLN A 80 -18.95 22.57 -23.75
C GLN A 80 -20.39 22.99 -23.44
N LEU A 81 -20.84 22.82 -22.21
CA LEU A 81 -22.18 23.20 -21.75
C LEU A 81 -22.23 24.63 -21.22
N ASN A 82 -21.09 25.26 -20.97
CA ASN A 82 -21.05 26.64 -20.49
C ASN A 82 -21.55 27.58 -21.60
N PRO A 83 -22.64 28.33 -21.36
CA PRO A 83 -23.20 29.22 -22.37
C PRO A 83 -22.23 30.31 -22.83
N VAL A 84 -21.31 30.75 -21.97
CA VAL A 84 -20.31 31.77 -22.29
C VAL A 84 -19.29 31.25 -23.32
N THR A 85 -18.87 30.00 -23.21
CA THR A 85 -17.91 29.36 -24.11
C THR A 85 -18.56 28.82 -25.37
N SER A 86 -19.88 28.54 -25.34
CA SER A 86 -20.64 28.05 -26.49
C SER A 86 -20.94 29.12 -27.54
N GLY A 87 -20.61 30.40 -27.25
CA GLY A 87 -20.79 31.53 -28.18
C GLY A 87 -22.26 31.90 -28.42
N ILE A 88 -23.17 31.40 -27.59
CA ILE A 88 -24.60 31.72 -27.70
C ILE A 88 -24.88 32.99 -26.90
N ASP A 89 -25.13 34.07 -27.60
CA ASP A 89 -25.51 35.32 -26.97
C ASP A 89 -27.02 35.36 -26.69
N PHE A 90 -27.40 35.07 -25.46
CA PHE A 90 -28.79 35.15 -25.01
C PHE A 90 -29.28 36.59 -24.87
N SER A 91 -28.40 37.60 -24.89
CA SER A 91 -28.78 38.99 -24.69
C SER A 91 -29.49 39.60 -25.93
N GLN A 92 -29.24 39.04 -27.11
CA GLN A 92 -29.88 39.49 -28.35
C GLN A 92 -31.28 38.91 -28.60
N GLY A 93 -31.67 37.88 -27.82
CA GLY A 93 -32.98 37.21 -27.95
C GLY A 93 -34.20 38.05 -27.50
N ALA A 94 -33.97 39.15 -26.79
CA ALA A 94 -35.07 39.97 -26.22
C ALA A 94 -35.58 41.10 -27.10
N ALA A 95 -34.91 41.42 -28.21
CA ALA A 95 -35.22 42.62 -29.01
C ALA A 95 -35.74 42.38 -30.43
N GLY A 96 -35.93 41.14 -30.87
CA GLY A 96 -36.35 40.84 -32.25
C GLY A 96 -37.78 40.30 -32.35
N THR A 97 -38.66 41.03 -32.97
CA THR A 97 -40.04 40.62 -33.29
C THR A 97 -40.04 39.39 -34.19
N ILE A 98 -40.63 38.26 -33.75
CA ILE A 98 -40.60 37.01 -34.50
C ILE A 98 -41.98 36.48 -34.74
N LYS A 99 -42.26 36.23 -35.98
CA LYS A 99 -43.38 35.42 -36.41
C LYS A 99 -43.04 33.95 -36.28
N GLY A 100 -43.60 33.26 -35.27
CA GLY A 100 -43.80 31.87 -35.52
C GLY A 100 -43.56 30.81 -34.42
N LYS A 101 -42.75 31.01 -33.36
CA LYS A 101 -42.66 30.05 -32.26
C LYS A 101 -42.38 30.73 -30.91
N LYS A 102 -43.10 30.34 -29.90
CA LYS A 102 -42.98 30.90 -28.53
C LYS A 102 -42.13 29.95 -27.67
N LEU A 103 -41.09 30.49 -27.03
CA LEU A 103 -40.39 29.79 -25.95
C LEU A 103 -41.25 29.91 -24.70
N PHE A 104 -41.60 28.77 -24.09
CA PHE A 104 -42.52 28.70 -22.96
C PHE A 104 -43.88 29.42 -23.16
N GLY A 105 -44.32 29.59 -24.42
CA GLY A 105 -45.62 30.15 -24.69
C GLY A 105 -45.73 31.67 -24.60
N ILE A 106 -44.68 32.42 -24.26
CA ILE A 106 -44.75 33.83 -23.88
C ILE A 106 -43.94 34.75 -24.82
N ILE A 107 -42.79 34.33 -25.34
CA ILE A 107 -41.90 35.18 -26.14
C ILE A 107 -41.71 34.62 -27.56
N PRO A 108 -41.97 35.42 -28.63
CA PRO A 108 -41.70 35.00 -29.99
C PRO A 108 -40.22 35.16 -30.32
N LEU A 109 -39.54 34.06 -30.76
CA LEU A 109 -38.11 34.01 -31.11
C LEU A 109 -37.87 33.99 -32.65
N PRO A 110 -36.75 34.60 -33.22
CA PRO A 110 -36.39 34.44 -34.63
C PRO A 110 -36.16 32.96 -34.95
N THR A 111 -36.58 32.51 -36.11
CA THR A 111 -36.54 31.11 -36.53
C THR A 111 -35.11 30.54 -36.48
N LYS A 112 -34.08 31.36 -36.77
CA LYS A 112 -32.67 30.97 -36.66
C LYS A 112 -32.23 30.83 -35.18
N ALA A 113 -32.53 31.83 -34.37
CA ALA A 113 -32.20 31.83 -32.95
C ALA A 113 -32.96 30.71 -32.18
N ALA A 114 -34.23 30.43 -32.54
CA ALA A 114 -35.00 29.32 -31.99
C ALA A 114 -34.36 27.95 -32.28
N ASN A 115 -33.79 27.77 -33.47
CA ASN A 115 -33.11 26.52 -33.83
C ASN A 115 -31.77 26.37 -33.12
N GLU A 116 -31.03 27.42 -32.89
CA GLU A 116 -29.76 27.39 -32.14
C GLU A 116 -30.01 27.16 -30.66
N ILE A 117 -30.98 27.84 -30.08
CA ILE A 117 -31.40 27.60 -28.69
C ILE A 117 -31.91 26.16 -28.49
N GLN A 118 -32.73 25.66 -29.45
CA GLN A 118 -33.22 24.26 -29.35
C GLN A 118 -32.08 23.24 -29.47
N LYS A 119 -31.11 23.48 -30.37
CA LYS A 119 -29.90 22.65 -30.47
C LYS A 119 -29.07 22.71 -29.19
N TYR A 120 -28.97 23.88 -28.55
CA TYR A 120 -28.27 24.04 -27.27
C TYR A 120 -28.96 23.23 -26.17
N PHE A 121 -30.30 23.31 -26.02
CA PHE A 121 -31.00 22.54 -25.01
C PHE A 121 -30.89 21.05 -25.22
N LEU A 122 -30.94 20.55 -26.47
CA LEU A 122 -30.70 19.13 -26.76
C LEU A 122 -29.26 18.71 -26.39
N LYS A 123 -28.27 19.56 -26.69
CA LYS A 123 -26.88 19.34 -26.32
C LYS A 123 -26.71 19.37 -24.78
N TYR A 124 -27.42 20.29 -24.12
CA TYR A 124 -27.40 20.41 -22.66
C TYR A 124 -28.00 19.15 -21.99
N GLU A 125 -29.14 18.67 -22.46
CA GLU A 125 -29.79 17.46 -21.96
C GLU A 125 -28.84 16.24 -22.08
N THR A 126 -28.30 15.99 -23.26
CA THR A 126 -27.33 14.91 -23.52
C THR A 126 -26.06 15.10 -22.72
N GLY A 127 -25.56 16.32 -22.56
CA GLY A 127 -24.38 16.65 -21.77
C GLY A 127 -24.61 16.44 -20.29
N GLN A 128 -25.79 16.75 -19.76
CA GLN A 128 -26.14 16.51 -18.36
C GLN A 128 -26.21 15.02 -18.02
N GLU A 129 -26.74 14.21 -18.91
CA GLU A 129 -26.68 12.74 -18.75
C GLU A 129 -25.25 12.22 -18.74
N SER A 130 -24.39 12.76 -19.62
CA SER A 130 -22.97 12.40 -19.66
C SER A 130 -22.26 12.82 -18.36
N ILE A 131 -22.50 14.03 -17.85
CA ILE A 131 -21.97 14.50 -16.57
C ILE A 131 -22.41 13.57 -15.43
N ASN A 132 -23.68 13.21 -15.34
CA ASN A 132 -24.18 12.31 -14.30
C ASN A 132 -23.51 10.93 -14.34
N ARG A 133 -23.28 10.37 -15.53
CA ARG A 133 -22.54 9.10 -15.69
C ARG A 133 -21.10 9.23 -15.23
N ILE A 134 -20.41 10.30 -15.62
CA ILE A 134 -19.03 10.56 -15.23
C ILE A 134 -18.94 10.75 -13.71
N LEU A 135 -19.83 11.55 -13.10
CA LEU A 135 -19.87 11.77 -11.66
C LEU A 135 -20.08 10.46 -10.89
N THR A 136 -20.97 9.59 -11.37
CA THR A 136 -21.19 8.28 -10.77
C THR A 136 -19.95 7.39 -10.88
N SER A 137 -19.29 7.38 -12.04
CA SER A 137 -18.04 6.63 -12.23
C SER A 137 -16.92 7.13 -11.33
N LEU A 138 -16.76 8.46 -11.22
CA LEU A 138 -15.78 9.08 -10.33
C LEU A 138 -16.03 8.76 -8.85
N GLU A 139 -17.30 8.78 -8.41
CA GLU A 139 -17.67 8.41 -7.05
C GLU A 139 -17.37 6.94 -6.76
N ASN A 140 -17.68 6.05 -7.69
CA ASN A 140 -17.33 4.64 -7.57
C ASN A 140 -15.80 4.42 -7.50
N GLY A 141 -15.03 5.11 -8.33
CA GLY A 141 -13.57 5.10 -8.29
C GLY A 141 -13.03 5.59 -6.94
N LYS A 142 -13.56 6.71 -6.43
CA LYS A 142 -13.21 7.25 -5.12
C LYS A 142 -13.48 6.25 -3.98
N ASN A 143 -14.63 5.57 -4.02
CA ASN A 143 -14.99 4.56 -3.02
C ASN A 143 -14.01 3.38 -3.05
N LYS A 144 -13.64 2.88 -4.24
CA LYS A 144 -12.62 1.84 -4.40
C LYS A 144 -11.26 2.27 -3.84
N LEU A 145 -10.80 3.51 -4.12
CA LEU A 145 -9.56 4.02 -3.55
C LEU A 145 -9.61 4.11 -2.03
N THR A 146 -10.76 4.46 -1.46
CA THR A 146 -10.96 4.52 0.00
C THR A 146 -10.89 3.12 0.61
N GLU A 147 -11.53 2.14 0.00
CA GLU A 147 -11.45 0.73 0.42
C GLU A 147 -10.02 0.20 0.34
N ASN A 148 -9.30 0.49 -0.75
CA ASN A 148 -7.90 0.12 -0.92
C ASN A 148 -7.03 0.77 0.16
N ASN A 149 -7.23 2.04 0.49
CA ASN A 149 -6.49 2.70 1.55
C ASN A 149 -6.71 2.05 2.93
N ASN A 150 -7.93 1.61 3.23
CA ASN A 150 -8.23 0.90 4.47
C ASN A 150 -7.51 -0.46 4.52
N ALA A 151 -7.50 -1.20 3.42
CA ALA A 151 -6.76 -2.47 3.32
C ALA A 151 -5.25 -2.25 3.50
N LEU A 152 -4.68 -1.25 2.82
CA LEU A 152 -3.27 -0.87 2.94
C LEU A 152 -2.89 -0.47 4.37
N LEU A 153 -3.75 0.24 5.09
CA LEU A 153 -3.52 0.59 6.50
C LEU A 153 -3.50 -0.66 7.41
N MET A 154 -4.37 -1.63 7.15
CA MET A 154 -4.36 -2.89 7.90
C MET A 154 -3.08 -3.69 7.64
N GLU A 155 -2.65 -3.80 6.38
CA GLU A 155 -1.39 -4.47 6.02
C GLU A 155 -0.17 -3.74 6.58
N LYS A 156 -0.18 -2.42 6.55
CA LYS A 156 0.86 -1.58 7.16
C LYS A 156 1.01 -1.87 8.67
N ASN A 157 -0.11 -1.96 9.39
CA ASN A 157 -0.09 -2.29 10.82
C ASN A 157 0.42 -3.72 11.07
N LYS A 158 0.05 -4.67 10.22
CA LYS A 158 0.58 -6.04 10.29
C LYS A 158 2.10 -6.05 10.03
N SER A 159 2.57 -5.32 9.02
CA SER A 159 3.99 -5.16 8.71
C SER A 159 4.77 -4.59 9.90
N TRP A 160 4.23 -3.58 10.58
CA TRP A 160 4.84 -3.03 11.79
C TRP A 160 5.05 -4.07 12.89
N ASN A 161 4.03 -4.87 13.17
CA ASN A 161 4.11 -5.93 14.19
C ASN A 161 5.16 -7.00 13.85
N ILE A 162 5.25 -7.37 12.57
CA ILE A 162 6.26 -8.32 12.09
C ILE A 162 7.68 -7.74 12.23
N MET A 163 7.88 -6.46 11.88
CA MET A 163 9.17 -5.78 12.05
C MET A 163 9.59 -5.74 13.54
N LEU A 164 8.65 -5.50 14.46
CA LEU A 164 8.92 -5.55 15.88
C LEU A 164 9.33 -6.95 16.35
N ALA A 165 8.64 -7.99 15.86
CA ALA A 165 8.96 -9.37 16.17
C ALA A 165 10.34 -9.77 15.62
N LEU A 166 10.65 -9.42 14.35
CA LEU A 166 11.97 -9.64 13.76
C LEU A 166 13.06 -8.96 14.58
N ARG A 167 12.89 -7.69 14.93
CA ARG A 167 13.85 -6.97 15.77
C ARG A 167 14.09 -7.65 17.12
N ASN A 168 13.04 -8.11 17.75
CA ASN A 168 13.15 -8.81 19.03
C ASN A 168 13.87 -10.16 18.87
N ASN A 169 13.59 -10.91 17.82
CA ASN A 169 14.26 -12.17 17.52
C ASN A 169 15.75 -11.96 17.19
N ILE A 170 16.08 -10.90 16.42
CA ILE A 170 17.47 -10.50 16.15
C ILE A 170 18.20 -10.20 17.47
N TYR A 171 17.63 -9.35 18.32
CA TYR A 171 18.22 -8.99 19.60
C TYR A 171 18.45 -10.22 20.50
N TYR A 172 17.46 -11.11 20.55
CA TYR A 172 17.57 -12.36 21.29
C TYR A 172 18.69 -13.25 20.75
N ALA A 173 18.72 -13.46 19.44
CA ALA A 173 19.76 -14.29 18.79
C ALA A 173 21.16 -13.70 18.99
N GLN A 174 21.34 -12.39 18.80
CA GLN A 174 22.62 -11.70 19.07
C GLN A 174 23.07 -11.85 20.53
N THR A 175 22.13 -11.78 21.47
CA THR A 175 22.42 -12.00 22.90
C THR A 175 22.88 -13.43 23.16
N VAL A 176 22.25 -14.42 22.50
CA VAL A 176 22.64 -15.82 22.60
C VAL A 176 24.04 -16.05 22.03
N VAL A 177 24.32 -15.52 20.82
CA VAL A 177 25.63 -15.58 20.18
C VAL A 177 26.72 -15.00 21.11
N SER A 178 26.50 -13.79 21.64
CA SER A 178 27.43 -13.14 22.56
C SER A 178 27.74 -13.98 23.79
N LYS A 179 26.71 -14.59 24.40
CA LYS A 179 26.89 -15.46 25.56
C LYS A 179 27.61 -16.77 25.24
N ILE A 180 27.37 -17.34 24.04
CA ILE A 180 28.10 -18.53 23.61
C ILE A 180 29.59 -18.21 23.44
N HIS A 181 29.91 -17.10 22.75
CA HIS A 181 31.29 -16.65 22.61
C HIS A 181 31.98 -16.44 23.95
N GLU A 182 31.32 -15.75 24.89
CA GLU A 182 31.87 -15.53 26.23
C GLU A 182 32.18 -16.86 26.94
N LYS A 183 31.25 -17.84 26.87
CA LYS A 183 31.44 -19.16 27.48
C LYS A 183 32.53 -20.00 26.84
N VAL A 184 32.64 -19.95 25.50
CA VAL A 184 33.73 -20.64 24.78
C VAL A 184 35.07 -20.06 25.17
N GLU A 185 35.21 -18.74 25.26
CA GLU A 185 36.46 -18.09 25.68
C GLU A 185 36.80 -18.36 27.15
N GLN A 186 35.80 -18.42 28.00
CA GLN A 186 36.01 -18.86 29.40
C GLN A 186 36.50 -20.30 29.47
N ALA A 187 35.85 -21.24 28.76
CA ALA A 187 36.21 -22.64 28.74
C ALA A 187 37.63 -22.90 28.17
N LYS A 188 38.07 -22.06 27.18
CA LYS A 188 39.45 -22.08 26.66
C LYS A 188 40.44 -21.69 27.75
N ARG A 189 40.20 -20.61 28.46
CA ARG A 189 41.07 -20.10 29.53
C ARG A 189 41.21 -21.13 30.68
N GLU A 190 40.14 -21.88 30.96
CA GLU A 190 40.11 -22.92 31.98
C GLU A 190 40.58 -24.30 31.50
N ASN A 191 41.03 -24.42 30.24
CA ASN A 191 41.41 -25.69 29.58
C ASN A 191 40.31 -26.77 29.64
N LYS A 192 39.03 -26.34 29.67
CA LYS A 192 37.85 -27.25 29.74
C LYS A 192 37.27 -27.60 28.37
N ILE A 193 37.75 -26.98 27.29
CA ILE A 193 37.30 -27.24 25.92
C ILE A 193 38.49 -27.69 25.08
N ASN A 194 38.30 -28.73 24.27
CA ASN A 194 39.28 -29.16 23.29
C ASN A 194 38.91 -28.59 21.89
N GLN A 195 39.86 -28.65 20.94
CA GLN A 195 39.71 -28.13 19.61
C GLN A 195 38.52 -28.76 18.83
N ALA A 196 38.21 -30.02 19.09
CA ALA A 196 37.08 -30.70 18.43
C ALA A 196 35.72 -30.14 18.88
N ILE A 197 35.56 -29.91 20.20
CA ILE A 197 34.33 -29.33 20.77
C ILE A 197 34.21 -27.86 20.32
N GLU A 198 35.31 -27.11 20.34
CA GLU A 198 35.30 -25.72 19.82
C GLU A 198 34.82 -25.65 18.38
N LYS A 199 35.33 -26.53 17.52
CA LYS A 199 34.92 -26.64 16.15
C LYS A 199 33.41 -26.90 15.98
N ILE A 200 32.87 -27.86 16.74
CA ILE A 200 31.44 -28.19 16.75
C ILE A 200 30.62 -26.96 17.15
N VAL A 201 31.00 -26.26 18.21
CA VAL A 201 30.27 -25.06 18.66
C VAL A 201 30.32 -23.96 17.61
N THR A 202 31.46 -23.77 16.97
CA THR A 202 31.61 -22.69 15.95
C THR A 202 30.87 -23.04 14.65
N GLU A 203 31.05 -24.25 14.12
CA GLU A 203 30.52 -24.63 12.82
C GLU A 203 29.03 -25.05 12.87
N ASP A 204 28.62 -25.78 13.93
CA ASP A 204 27.29 -26.36 13.98
C ASP A 204 26.27 -25.52 14.78
N ILE A 205 26.75 -24.54 15.58
CA ILE A 205 25.86 -23.69 16.40
C ILE A 205 25.99 -22.22 16.01
N LEU A 206 27.19 -21.63 16.15
CA LEU A 206 27.38 -20.19 15.96
C LEU A 206 27.14 -19.78 14.52
N PHE A 207 27.74 -20.47 13.56
CA PHE A 207 27.64 -20.14 12.16
C PHE A 207 26.19 -20.16 11.64
N PRO A 208 25.36 -21.21 11.86
CA PRO A 208 23.96 -21.18 11.45
C PRO A 208 23.14 -20.08 12.15
N LEU A 209 23.44 -19.77 13.42
CA LEU A 209 22.73 -18.75 14.17
C LEU A 209 23.10 -17.33 13.66
N GLU A 210 24.36 -17.09 13.35
CA GLU A 210 24.82 -15.84 12.75
C GLU A 210 24.23 -15.65 11.34
N GLN A 211 24.17 -16.70 10.53
CA GLN A 211 23.48 -16.65 9.24
C GLN A 211 22.00 -16.31 9.42
N LYS A 212 21.34 -16.89 10.41
CA LYS A 212 19.94 -16.62 10.70
C LYS A 212 19.70 -15.17 11.13
N ILE A 213 20.62 -14.60 11.90
CA ILE A 213 20.59 -13.17 12.24
C ILE A 213 20.66 -12.32 10.98
N MET A 214 21.58 -12.62 10.07
CA MET A 214 21.71 -11.89 8.78
C MET A 214 20.45 -11.99 7.92
N ASP A 215 19.81 -13.17 7.87
CA ASP A 215 18.55 -13.37 7.14
C ASP A 215 17.43 -12.50 7.73
N MET A 216 17.30 -12.49 9.08
CA MET A 216 16.32 -11.66 9.77
C MET A 216 16.59 -10.15 9.58
N GLU A 217 17.84 -9.71 9.64
CA GLU A 217 18.24 -8.32 9.41
C GLU A 217 17.94 -7.89 7.97
N THR A 218 18.24 -8.75 6.99
CA THR A 218 17.92 -8.52 5.58
C THR A 218 16.41 -8.38 5.38
N GLN A 219 15.64 -9.30 5.96
CA GLN A 219 14.17 -9.25 5.85
C GLN A 219 13.59 -8.03 6.57
N LEU A 220 14.16 -7.62 7.71
CA LEU A 220 13.76 -6.39 8.39
C LEU A 220 14.00 -5.16 7.52
N ALA A 221 15.15 -5.06 6.85
CA ALA A 221 15.45 -3.97 5.94
C ALA A 221 14.47 -3.90 4.74
N ILE A 222 14.13 -5.05 4.15
CA ILE A 222 13.11 -5.14 3.09
C ILE A 222 11.75 -4.69 3.63
N SER A 223 11.37 -5.12 4.84
CA SER A 223 10.09 -4.77 5.46
C SER A 223 9.98 -3.28 5.76
N VAL A 224 11.06 -2.62 6.16
CA VAL A 224 11.11 -1.15 6.37
C VAL A 224 10.81 -0.40 5.07
N ASN A 225 11.43 -0.82 3.95
CA ASN A 225 11.16 -0.21 2.65
C ASN A 225 9.71 -0.42 2.21
N GLY A 226 9.15 -1.62 2.41
CA GLY A 226 7.74 -1.91 2.17
C GLY A 226 6.82 -1.05 3.03
N TYR A 227 7.13 -0.89 4.31
CA TYR A 227 6.36 -0.05 5.23
C TYR A 227 6.24 1.41 4.77
N ILE A 228 7.32 1.98 4.24
CA ILE A 228 7.32 3.35 3.68
C ILE A 228 6.49 3.41 2.38
N SER A 229 6.53 2.34 1.58
CA SER A 229 5.77 2.28 0.32
C SER A 229 4.26 2.31 0.52
N TYR A 230 3.73 1.75 1.63
CA TYR A 230 2.32 1.88 1.98
C TYR A 230 1.89 3.35 2.10
N ASP A 231 2.67 4.18 2.78
CA ASP A 231 2.35 5.60 2.94
C ASP A 231 2.35 6.35 1.61
N LEU A 232 3.28 6.00 0.71
CA LEU A 232 3.34 6.61 -0.60
C LEU A 232 2.09 6.29 -1.44
N ILE A 233 1.67 5.02 -1.48
CA ILE A 233 0.48 4.59 -2.21
C ILE A 233 -0.78 5.26 -1.65
N ILE A 234 -0.96 5.24 -0.32
CA ILE A 234 -2.09 5.90 0.36
C ILE A 234 -2.12 7.40 0.03
N LYS A 235 -0.97 8.06 0.02
CA LYS A 235 -0.87 9.48 -0.33
C LYS A 235 -1.31 9.75 -1.77
N VAL A 236 -0.86 8.95 -2.73
CA VAL A 236 -1.27 9.05 -4.13
C VAL A 236 -2.77 8.85 -4.27
N ASN A 237 -3.33 7.83 -3.65
CA ASN A 237 -4.77 7.57 -3.65
C ASN A 237 -5.57 8.76 -3.07
N ASN A 238 -5.10 9.34 -1.96
CA ASN A 238 -5.75 10.51 -1.34
C ASN A 238 -5.70 11.74 -2.26
N GLU A 239 -4.62 11.97 -3.00
CA GLU A 239 -4.56 13.07 -3.96
C GLU A 239 -5.54 12.86 -5.12
N LEU A 240 -5.75 11.65 -5.59
CA LEU A 240 -6.77 11.33 -6.59
C LEU A 240 -8.18 11.54 -6.03
N ILE A 241 -8.48 11.09 -4.82
CA ILE A 241 -9.75 11.33 -4.12
C ILE A 241 -10.03 12.84 -4.02
N ASN A 242 -9.03 13.62 -3.62
CA ASN A 242 -9.13 15.07 -3.54
C ASN A 242 -9.35 15.70 -4.93
N GLY A 243 -8.70 15.17 -5.96
CA GLY A 243 -8.91 15.58 -7.36
C GLY A 243 -10.36 15.38 -7.81
N VAL A 244 -10.95 14.22 -7.49
CA VAL A 244 -12.37 13.94 -7.75
C VAL A 244 -13.27 14.97 -7.06
N ASN A 245 -13.08 15.18 -5.76
CA ASN A 245 -13.89 16.11 -4.98
C ASN A 245 -13.82 17.53 -5.52
N ARG A 246 -12.64 18.03 -5.89
CA ARG A 246 -12.46 19.35 -6.50
C ARG A 246 -13.16 19.44 -7.85
N SER A 247 -13.03 18.41 -8.68
CA SER A 247 -13.63 18.37 -10.01
C SER A 247 -15.17 18.36 -9.94
N GLN A 248 -15.74 17.55 -9.06
CA GLN A 248 -17.18 17.51 -8.81
C GLN A 248 -17.70 18.86 -8.35
N THR A 249 -17.06 19.51 -7.39
CA THR A 249 -17.47 20.81 -6.86
C THR A 249 -17.38 21.92 -7.92
N SER A 250 -16.29 21.94 -8.69
CA SER A 250 -16.08 22.91 -9.76
C SER A 250 -17.13 22.79 -10.87
N THR A 251 -17.41 21.54 -11.29
CA THR A 251 -18.40 21.28 -12.34
C THR A 251 -19.82 21.65 -11.90
N LEU A 252 -20.22 21.27 -10.67
CA LEU A 252 -21.53 21.63 -10.16
C LEU A 252 -21.71 23.15 -10.02
N SER A 253 -20.63 23.87 -9.69
CA SER A 253 -20.65 25.35 -9.62
C SER A 253 -20.77 25.97 -10.99
N ALA A 254 -20.07 25.44 -12.01
CA ALA A 254 -20.12 25.92 -13.37
C ALA A 254 -21.48 25.70 -14.05
N LEU A 255 -22.21 24.67 -13.66
CA LEU A 255 -23.55 24.36 -14.21
C LEU A 255 -24.67 25.15 -13.51
N LYS A 256 -24.43 25.74 -12.33
CA LYS A 256 -25.42 26.53 -11.58
C LYS A 256 -25.42 28.02 -11.96
N ASN A 257 -24.33 28.49 -12.57
CA ASN A 257 -24.17 29.87 -13.06
C ASN A 257 -24.53 30.00 -14.54
#